data_42bb1fde5fe48d1a50929d5a6492a423
#
_entry.id   42bb1fde5fe48d1a50929d5a6492a423
#
_cell.length_a   1.000
_cell.length_b   1.000
_cell.length_c   1.000
_cell.angle_alpha   90.00
_cell.angle_beta   90.00
_cell.angle_gamma   90.00
#
_symmetry.space_group_name_H-M   'P 1'
#
loop_
_entity.id
_entity.type
_entity.pdbx_description
1 polymer ?
#
loop_
_entity_poly.entity_id
_entity_poly.type
_entity_poly.pdbx_seq_one_letter_code
_entity_poly.pdbx_strand_id
1 'polypeptide(L)' 'MDTELIIFNEYCQKSHTDPTFIISLEEGGLIEIRTVDGERYLLASQLREL' A
#
# COMPACT_ATOMS: atom_id res chain seq x y z
N MET A 1 11.75 6.89 -11.61
CA MET A 1 12.15 5.92 -11.62
C MET A 1 12.21 4.98 -10.57
N ASP A 2 12.32 5.23 -9.35
CA ASP A 2 12.36 4.23 -8.35
C ASP A 2 11.02 3.97 -7.80
N THR A 3 10.35 3.00 -8.31
CA THR A 3 9.11 2.55 -7.73
C THR A 3 9.46 1.50 -6.72
N GLU A 4 9.46 1.91 -5.47
CA GLU A 4 9.76 0.99 -4.40
C GLU A 4 8.47 0.36 -3.92
N LEU A 5 8.48 -0.97 -3.80
CA LEU A 5 7.29 -1.68 -3.32
C LEU A 5 7.46 -1.99 -1.84
N ILE A 6 6.40 -1.74 -1.08
CA ILE A 6 6.39 -1.98 0.35
C ILE A 6 5.37 -3.08 0.63
N ILE A 7 5.76 -4.09 1.41
CA ILE A 7 4.86 -5.17 1.75
C ILE A 7 3.68 -4.59 2.54
N PHE A 8 2.46 -4.89 2.07
CA PHE A 8 1.25 -4.33 2.62
C PHE A 8 1.14 -4.59 4.12
N ASN A 9 1.36 -5.84 4.53
CA ASN A 9 1.24 -6.19 5.94
C ASN A 9 2.27 -5.46 6.79
N GLU A 10 3.49 -5.34 6.30
CA GLU A 10 4.52 -4.65 7.06
C GLU A 10 4.21 -3.18 7.21
N TYR A 11 3.71 -2.56 6.16
CA TYR A 11 3.37 -1.16 6.23
C TYR A 11 2.29 -0.93 7.29
N CYS A 12 1.27 -1.79 7.30
CA CYS A 12 0.19 -1.63 8.26
C CYS A 12 0.68 -1.79 9.69
N GLN A 13 1.61 -2.73 9.91
CA GLN A 13 2.14 -2.95 11.25
C GLN A 13 2.99 -1.79 11.73
N LYS A 14 3.87 -1.30 10.84
CA LYS A 14 4.80 -0.25 11.24
C LYS A 14 4.11 1.09 11.43
N SER A 15 3.09 1.37 10.65
CA SER A 15 2.39 2.64 10.75
C SER A 15 1.17 2.56 11.63
N HIS A 16 0.89 1.39 12.20
CA HIS A 16 -0.31 1.17 13.03
C HIS A 16 -1.56 1.57 12.28
N THR A 17 -1.60 1.27 10.98
CA THR A 17 -2.72 1.60 10.14
C THR A 17 -3.60 0.38 9.94
N ASP A 18 -4.91 0.59 9.99
CA ASP A 18 -5.86 -0.50 9.77
C ASP A 18 -5.81 -0.94 8.30
N PRO A 19 -5.60 -2.23 8.02
CA PRO A 19 -5.60 -2.69 6.63
C PRO A 19 -6.87 -2.34 5.88
N THR A 20 -8.01 -2.33 6.57
CA THR A 20 -9.27 -1.98 5.92
C THR A 20 -9.24 -0.55 5.40
N PHE A 21 -8.60 0.35 6.14
CA PHE A 21 -8.47 1.72 5.71
C PHE A 21 -7.69 1.82 4.40
N ILE A 22 -6.59 1.08 4.31
CA ILE A 22 -5.77 1.11 3.10
C ILE A 22 -6.55 0.53 1.93
N ILE A 23 -7.29 -0.54 2.16
CA ILE A 23 -8.09 -1.13 1.09
C ILE A 23 -9.16 -0.16 0.61
N SER A 24 -9.74 0.61 1.53
CA SER A 24 -10.72 1.62 1.16
C SER A 24 -10.09 2.70 0.27
N LEU A 25 -8.87 3.10 0.56
CA LEU A 25 -8.18 4.09 -0.26
C LEU A 25 -7.95 3.55 -1.67
N GLU A 26 -7.61 2.27 -1.77
CA GLU A 26 -7.38 1.66 -3.07
C GLU A 26 -8.68 1.60 -3.87
N GLU A 27 -9.78 1.26 -3.23
CA GLU A 27 -11.06 1.20 -3.91
C GLU A 27 -11.51 2.56 -4.37
N GLY A 28 -11.13 3.60 -3.64
CA GLY A 28 -11.46 4.95 -4.05
C GLY A 28 -10.55 5.51 -5.13
N GLY A 29 -9.54 4.74 -5.53
CA GLY A 29 -8.62 5.19 -6.57
C GLY A 29 -7.54 6.12 -6.07
N LEU A 30 -7.38 6.26 -4.75
CA LEU A 30 -6.38 7.15 -4.19
C LEU A 30 -5.01 6.52 -4.14
N ILE A 31 -4.94 5.20 -4.00
CA ILE A 31 -3.66 4.49 -4.03
C ILE A 31 -3.84 3.23 -4.85
N GLU A 32 -2.71 2.60 -5.17
CA GLU A 32 -2.72 1.38 -5.96
C GLU A 32 -2.04 0.27 -5.18
N ILE A 33 -2.66 -0.90 -5.15
CA ILE A 33 -2.10 -2.07 -4.50
C ILE A 33 -1.72 -3.07 -5.58
N ARG A 34 -0.48 -3.55 -5.54
CA ARG A 34 -0.01 -4.55 -6.48
C ARG A 34 0.04 -5.90 -5.82
N THR A 35 -0.34 -6.93 -6.56
CA THR A 35 -0.27 -8.30 -6.06
C THR A 35 0.74 -9.08 -6.88
N VAL A 36 1.74 -9.64 -6.21
CA VAL A 36 2.77 -10.44 -6.86
C VAL A 36 2.88 -11.76 -6.09
N ASP A 37 2.65 -12.87 -6.79
CA ASP A 37 2.75 -14.20 -6.18
C ASP A 37 1.87 -14.31 -4.93
N GLY A 38 0.70 -13.70 -4.97
CA GLY A 38 -0.21 -13.78 -3.84
C GLY A 38 0.10 -12.82 -2.71
N GLU A 39 1.16 -12.02 -2.85
CA GLU A 39 1.53 -11.06 -1.83
C GLU A 39 1.15 -9.66 -2.29
N ARG A 40 0.62 -8.86 -1.38
CA ARG A 40 0.21 -7.50 -1.70
C ARG A 40 1.32 -6.51 -1.39
N TYR A 41 1.48 -5.54 -2.28
CA TYR A 41 2.50 -4.52 -2.13
C TYR A 41 1.90 -3.15 -2.37
N LEU A 42 2.42 -2.15 -1.67
CA LEU A 42 2.02 -0.76 -1.86
C LEU A 42 3.14 -0.03 -2.60
N LEU A 43 2.75 0.97 -3.38
CA LEU A 43 3.74 1.78 -4.09
C LEU A 43 4.18 2.92 -3.17
N ALA A 44 5.48 2.94 -2.86
CA ALA A 44 6.00 3.93 -1.92
C ALA A 44 5.77 5.35 -2.42
N SER A 45 5.83 5.55 -3.72
CA SER A 45 5.69 6.90 -4.26
C SER A 45 4.30 7.46 -3.99
N GLN A 46 3.29 6.60 -3.91
CA GLN A 46 1.94 7.07 -3.63
C GLN A 46 1.75 7.38 -2.15
N LEU A 47 2.45 6.67 -1.30
CA LEU A 47 2.35 6.92 0.13
C LEU A 47 2.96 8.25 0.53
N ARG A 48 3.92 8.73 -0.25
CA ARG A 48 4.53 10.00 0.05
C ARG A 48 3.57 11.16 -0.05
N GLU A 49 2.55 11.04 -0.87
CA GLU A 49 1.62 12.13 -1.09
C GLU A 49 0.46 12.11 -0.14
N LEU A 50 0.40 11.11 0.71
CA LEU A 50 -0.61 11.07 1.74
C LEU A 50 -0.07 11.77 3.00
#